data_f959f337e1160e75cb566dcf46ae2ec6
#
_entry.id   f959f337e1160e75cb566dcf46ae2ec6
#
_cell.length_a   1.000
_cell.length_b   1.000
_cell.length_c   1.000
_cell.angle_alpha   90.00
_cell.angle_beta   90.00
_cell.angle_gamma   90.00
#
_symmetry.space_group_name_H-M   'P 1'
#
loop_
_entity.id
_entity.type
_entity.pdbx_description
1 polymer ?
#
loop_
_entity_poly.entity_id
_entity_poly.type
_entity_poly.pdbx_seq_one_letter_code
_entity_poly.pdbx_strand_id
1 'polypeptide(L)'
;MPRLNKFKVRVKTGNKGMQEPVRFSFNSHLLPLEDISGGTQPGEVFEGGYEVRSVAHSMALVGPDKGEWSLKKITVDFECENTPPYSAEFPAVELNDTTELDIWKDPPLSTFDV
;
A
#
# COMPACT_ATOMS: atom_id res chain seq x y z
N MET A 1 0.11 -15.04 13.60
CA MET A 1 0.27 -13.95 12.62
C MET A 1 -0.48 -14.30 11.36
N PRO A 2 -1.18 -13.35 10.76
CA PRO A 2 -1.95 -13.65 9.56
C PRO A 2 -1.05 -13.87 8.35
N ARG A 3 -1.48 -14.75 7.47
CA ARG A 3 -0.84 -14.94 6.18
C ARG A 3 -1.57 -14.05 5.17
N LEU A 4 -0.85 -13.10 4.61
CA LEU A 4 -1.39 -12.24 3.56
C LEU A 4 -1.25 -12.94 2.21
N ASN A 5 -2.37 -13.18 1.54
CA ASN A 5 -2.37 -13.78 0.22
C ASN A 5 -2.07 -12.73 -0.84
N LYS A 6 -2.83 -11.66 -0.84
CA LYS A 6 -2.60 -10.54 -1.75
C LYS A 6 -3.16 -9.25 -1.18
N PHE A 7 -2.72 -8.14 -1.74
CA PHE A 7 -3.26 -6.83 -1.42
C PHE A 7 -3.35 -5.99 -2.68
N LYS A 8 -4.15 -4.93 -2.60
CA LYS A 8 -4.27 -3.94 -3.66
C LYS A 8 -4.24 -2.56 -3.03
N VAL A 9 -3.44 -1.68 -3.59
CA VAL A 9 -3.35 -0.30 -3.12
C VAL A 9 -3.90 0.64 -4.19
N ARG A 10 -4.68 1.63 -3.75
CA ARG A 10 -5.19 2.70 -4.58
C ARG A 10 -4.74 4.02 -3.99
N VAL A 11 -4.11 4.84 -4.81
CA VAL A 11 -3.54 6.10 -4.37
C VAL A 11 -4.01 7.22 -5.29
N LYS A 12 -4.53 8.29 -4.70
CA LYS A 12 -4.77 9.53 -5.44
C LYS A 12 -3.60 10.46 -5.18
N THR A 13 -2.90 10.84 -6.26
CA THR A 13 -1.77 11.76 -6.18
C THR A 13 -2.28 13.19 -5.98
N GLY A 14 -1.66 13.92 -5.07
CA GLY A 14 -1.94 15.32 -4.83
C GLY A 14 -1.26 16.23 -5.86
N ASN A 15 -0.54 17.25 -5.38
CA ASN A 15 0.07 18.26 -6.26
C ASN A 15 1.49 17.91 -6.72
N LYS A 16 2.09 16.87 -6.18
CA LYS A 16 3.43 16.41 -6.60
C LYS A 16 3.35 14.96 -7.06
N GLY A 17 3.62 14.74 -8.33
CA GLY A 17 3.62 13.41 -8.92
C GLY A 17 4.99 12.74 -8.83
N MET A 18 5.01 11.43 -9.16
CA MET A 18 6.22 10.63 -9.14
C MET A 18 6.53 10.14 -10.54
N GLN A 19 7.82 10.19 -10.95
CA GLN A 19 8.26 9.71 -12.25
C GLN A 19 8.69 8.25 -12.22
N GLU A 20 9.00 7.73 -11.04
CA GLU A 20 9.54 6.39 -10.85
C GLU A 20 8.44 5.37 -10.68
N PRO A 21 8.71 4.08 -10.97
CA PRO A 21 7.76 3.02 -10.65
C PRO A 21 7.44 2.97 -9.16
N VAL A 22 6.19 2.69 -8.83
CA VAL A 22 5.78 2.56 -7.43
C VAL A 22 6.29 1.24 -6.87
N ARG A 23 6.91 1.31 -5.70
CA ARG A 23 7.46 0.16 -5.00
C ARG A 23 6.90 0.08 -3.59
N PHE A 24 6.95 -1.09 -3.03
CA PHE A 24 6.57 -1.30 -1.63
C PHE A 24 7.62 -2.17 -0.95
N SER A 25 7.71 -2.07 0.37
CA SER A 25 8.51 -2.99 1.15
C SER A 25 7.59 -3.98 1.87
N PHE A 26 7.97 -5.25 1.86
CA PHE A 26 7.25 -6.31 2.54
C PHE A 26 8.25 -7.12 3.34
N ASN A 27 8.08 -7.12 4.67
CA ASN A 27 9.02 -7.75 5.59
C ASN A 27 10.46 -7.33 5.30
N SER A 28 10.66 -6.02 5.05
CA SER A 28 11.94 -5.38 4.72
C SER A 28 12.51 -5.72 3.34
N HIS A 29 11.74 -6.36 2.47
CA HIS A 29 12.13 -6.59 1.08
C HIS A 29 11.45 -5.57 0.17
N LEU A 30 12.24 -4.91 -0.66
CA LEU A 30 11.74 -3.92 -1.61
C LEU A 30 11.28 -4.62 -2.89
N LEU A 31 10.03 -4.39 -3.27
CA LEU A 31 9.41 -5.04 -4.42
C LEU A 31 8.62 -4.04 -5.26
N PRO A 32 8.54 -4.23 -6.59
CA PRO A 32 7.65 -3.42 -7.43
C PRO A 32 6.21 -3.89 -7.28
N LEU A 33 5.27 -2.97 -7.43
CA LEU A 33 3.86 -3.35 -7.53
C LEU A 33 3.56 -3.95 -8.89
N GLU A 34 2.56 -4.83 -8.94
CA GLU A 34 2.09 -5.49 -10.15
C GLU A 34 0.63 -5.10 -10.43
N ASP A 35 0.10 -5.52 -11.56
CA ASP A 35 -1.29 -5.24 -11.99
C ASP A 35 -1.61 -3.74 -11.95
N ILE A 36 -0.68 -2.95 -12.49
CA ILE A 36 -0.74 -1.49 -12.40
C ILE A 36 -1.75 -0.93 -13.38
N SER A 37 -2.59 0.00 -12.91
CA SER A 37 -3.45 0.82 -13.74
C SER A 37 -3.42 2.26 -13.24
N GLY A 38 -3.73 3.21 -14.12
CA GLY A 38 -3.68 4.63 -13.80
C GLY A 38 -2.26 5.16 -13.75
N GLY A 39 -2.09 6.30 -13.12
CA GLY A 39 -0.81 6.98 -13.06
C GLY A 39 -0.57 7.71 -11.75
N THR A 40 0.64 8.24 -11.60
CA THR A 40 1.11 8.91 -10.39
C THR A 40 1.40 10.40 -10.62
N GLN A 41 0.85 10.98 -11.68
CA GLN A 41 0.93 12.41 -11.92
C GLN A 41 -0.13 13.15 -11.10
N PRO A 42 0.03 14.46 -10.88
CA PRO A 42 -0.93 15.21 -10.06
C PRO A 42 -2.38 14.99 -10.50
N GLY A 43 -3.23 14.66 -9.54
CA GLY A 43 -4.66 14.40 -9.78
C GLY A 43 -5.00 13.01 -10.30
N GLU A 44 -4.02 12.21 -10.68
CA GLU A 44 -4.27 10.86 -11.17
C GLU A 44 -4.48 9.86 -10.03
N VAL A 45 -5.22 8.79 -10.34
CA VAL A 45 -5.42 7.67 -9.42
C VAL A 45 -4.60 6.48 -9.91
N PHE A 46 -3.78 5.96 -9.02
CA PHE A 46 -2.94 4.79 -9.26
C PHE A 46 -3.53 3.58 -8.55
N GLU A 47 -3.52 2.44 -9.21
CA GLU A 47 -3.86 1.16 -8.58
C GLU A 47 -2.77 0.15 -8.90
N GLY A 48 -2.43 -0.66 -7.91
CA GLY A 48 -1.50 -1.75 -8.09
C GLY A 48 -1.62 -2.73 -6.94
N GLY A 49 -1.08 -3.91 -7.10
CA GLY A 49 -1.15 -4.94 -6.08
C GLY A 49 -0.01 -5.94 -6.19
N TYR A 50 -0.08 -6.96 -5.36
CA TYR A 50 0.93 -8.02 -5.36
C TYR A 50 0.39 -9.23 -4.62
N GLU A 51 0.69 -10.42 -5.12
CA GLU A 51 0.37 -11.67 -4.42
C GLU A 51 1.59 -12.10 -3.61
N VAL A 52 1.60 -11.75 -2.32
CA VAL A 52 2.75 -12.02 -1.47
C VAL A 52 2.76 -13.43 -0.90
N ARG A 53 1.60 -13.96 -0.59
CA ARG A 53 1.42 -15.34 -0.09
C ARG A 53 2.39 -15.68 1.05
N SER A 54 2.50 -14.78 2.01
CA SER A 54 3.45 -14.91 3.11
C SER A 54 2.91 -14.26 4.38
N VAL A 55 3.46 -14.66 5.51
CA VAL A 55 3.13 -14.04 6.78
C VAL A 55 3.65 -12.60 6.78
N ALA A 56 2.75 -11.65 7.07
CA ALA A 56 3.09 -10.24 7.07
C ALA A 56 3.59 -9.78 8.43
N HIS A 57 4.81 -9.28 8.48
CA HIS A 57 5.39 -8.63 9.67
C HIS A 57 5.38 -7.12 9.51
N SER A 58 5.65 -6.64 8.30
CA SER A 58 5.63 -5.21 7.98
C SER A 58 5.36 -5.02 6.50
N MET A 59 4.70 -3.92 6.16
CA MET A 59 4.47 -3.55 4.77
C MET A 59 4.38 -2.04 4.69
N ALA A 60 5.11 -1.43 3.76
CA ALA A 60 5.14 0.01 3.60
C ALA A 60 5.15 0.41 2.14
N LEU A 61 4.51 1.53 1.85
CA LEU A 61 4.58 2.16 0.53
C LEU A 61 5.81 3.06 0.53
N VAL A 62 6.69 2.85 -0.44
CA VAL A 62 8.00 3.50 -0.49
C VAL A 62 7.94 4.73 -1.39
N GLY A 63 8.60 5.81 -0.96
CA GLY A 63 8.69 7.03 -1.73
C GLY A 63 9.72 6.94 -2.86
N PRO A 64 9.76 7.97 -3.72
CA PRO A 64 10.73 8.01 -4.82
C PRO A 64 12.15 8.23 -4.33
N ASP A 65 13.13 7.78 -5.12
CA ASP A 65 14.53 8.04 -4.82
C ASP A 65 14.89 9.51 -5.00
N LYS A 66 14.16 10.19 -5.88
CA LYS A 66 14.36 11.62 -6.15
C LYS A 66 13.02 12.35 -6.12
N GLY A 67 13.02 13.52 -5.46
CA GLY A 67 11.84 14.35 -5.36
C GLY A 67 10.86 13.87 -4.31
N GLU A 68 9.62 14.28 -4.45
CA GLU A 68 8.57 13.98 -3.50
C GLU A 68 7.32 13.49 -4.23
N TRP A 69 6.56 12.63 -3.58
CA TRP A 69 5.28 12.16 -4.07
C TRP A 69 4.21 12.50 -3.05
N SER A 70 3.29 13.39 -3.42
CA SER A 70 2.17 13.78 -2.56
C SER A 70 1.04 12.79 -2.72
N LEU A 71 0.65 12.16 -1.63
CA LEU A 71 -0.48 11.23 -1.59
C LEU A 71 -1.65 11.93 -0.93
N LYS A 72 -2.75 12.11 -1.66
CA LYS A 72 -3.94 12.76 -1.14
C LYS A 72 -4.84 11.79 -0.41
N LYS A 73 -4.97 10.58 -0.93
CA LYS A 73 -5.78 9.52 -0.33
C LYS A 73 -5.17 8.16 -0.67
N ILE A 74 -5.06 7.30 0.31
CA ILE A 74 -4.52 5.96 0.14
C ILE A 74 -5.53 4.96 0.71
N THR A 75 -5.89 3.96 -0.10
CA THR A 75 -6.74 2.86 0.33
C THR A 75 -6.02 1.55 0.02
N VAL A 76 -6.01 0.64 0.97
CA VAL A 76 -5.40 -0.67 0.79
C VAL A 76 -6.42 -1.74 1.08
N ASP A 77 -6.60 -2.67 0.13
CA ASP A 77 -7.47 -3.83 0.29
C ASP A 77 -6.61 -5.04 0.57
N PHE A 78 -6.95 -5.78 1.61
CA PHE A 78 -6.19 -6.95 2.05
C PHE A 78 -7.02 -8.23 1.90
N GLU A 79 -6.35 -9.30 1.45
CA GLU A 79 -6.93 -10.63 1.43
C GLU A 79 -6.01 -11.58 2.20
N CYS A 80 -6.37 -11.85 3.44
CA CYS A 80 -5.63 -12.76 4.31
C CYS A 80 -6.29 -14.13 4.33
N GLU A 81 -5.48 -15.16 4.61
CA GLU A 81 -5.96 -16.52 4.74
C GLU A 81 -6.94 -16.66 5.91
N ASN A 82 -8.04 -17.36 5.68
CA ASN A 82 -9.07 -17.64 6.68
C ASN A 82 -9.71 -16.38 7.29
N THR A 83 -9.70 -15.27 6.55
CA THR A 83 -10.24 -14.01 7.02
C THR A 83 -11.03 -13.35 5.87
N PRO A 84 -12.20 -12.77 6.14
CA PRO A 84 -12.88 -11.98 5.10
C PRO A 84 -12.01 -10.83 4.63
N PRO A 85 -12.09 -10.46 3.35
CA PRO A 85 -11.36 -9.28 2.86
C PRO A 85 -11.68 -8.04 3.66
N TYR A 86 -10.67 -7.21 3.90
CA TYR A 86 -10.85 -5.96 4.63
C TYR A 86 -10.01 -4.87 4.00
N SER A 87 -10.33 -3.62 4.31
CA SER A 87 -9.66 -2.45 3.75
C SER A 87 -9.23 -1.49 4.83
N ALA A 88 -8.21 -0.70 4.54
CA ALA A 88 -7.77 0.39 5.41
C ALA A 88 -7.57 1.65 4.58
N GLU A 89 -7.91 2.80 5.16
CA GLU A 89 -7.64 4.10 4.56
C GLU A 89 -6.58 4.83 5.36
N PHE A 90 -5.75 5.60 4.67
CA PHE A 90 -4.66 6.33 5.28
C PHE A 90 -4.77 7.81 4.93
N PRO A 91 -4.36 8.70 5.85
CA PRO A 91 -4.43 10.14 5.59
C PRO A 91 -3.40 10.57 4.57
N ALA A 92 -3.57 11.79 4.06
CA ALA A 92 -2.63 12.39 3.14
C ALA A 92 -1.22 12.44 3.72
N VAL A 93 -0.22 12.18 2.89
CA VAL A 93 1.18 12.18 3.29
C VAL A 93 2.06 12.52 2.09
N GLU A 94 3.25 13.05 2.34
CA GLU A 94 4.27 13.23 1.32
C GLU A 94 5.39 12.22 1.56
N LEU A 95 5.78 11.52 0.50
CA LEU A 95 6.86 10.55 0.54
C LEU A 95 8.05 11.07 -0.26
N ASN A 96 9.26 10.77 0.23
CA ASN A 96 10.51 11.10 -0.46
C ASN A 96 11.50 9.94 -0.28
N ASP A 97 12.76 10.19 -0.55
CA ASP A 97 13.79 9.14 -0.50
C ASP A 97 14.09 8.62 0.93
N THR A 98 13.63 9.33 1.95
CA THR A 98 13.88 8.96 3.35
C THR A 98 12.61 8.59 4.11
N THR A 99 11.45 8.62 3.47
CA THR A 99 10.17 8.36 4.13
C THR A 99 9.40 7.25 3.43
N GLU A 100 8.65 6.50 4.23
CA GLU A 100 7.72 5.49 3.73
C GLU A 100 6.45 5.54 4.57
N LEU A 101 5.35 5.04 4.01
CA LEU A 101 4.07 4.96 4.70
C LEU A 101 3.81 3.52 5.09
N ASP A 102 3.71 3.25 6.38
CA ASP A 102 3.30 1.93 6.87
C ASP A 102 1.85 1.68 6.45
N ILE A 103 1.65 0.70 5.57
CA ILE A 103 0.33 0.36 5.04
C ILE A 103 -0.17 -0.99 5.54
N TRP A 104 0.54 -1.63 6.47
CA TRP A 104 0.07 -2.88 7.05
C TRP A 104 -0.95 -2.60 8.16
N LYS A 105 -2.07 -3.30 8.09
CA LYS A 105 -3.07 -3.35 9.15
C LYS A 105 -3.44 -4.80 9.39
N ASP A 106 -3.45 -5.21 10.65
CA ASP A 106 -3.90 -6.55 11.01
C ASP A 106 -5.38 -6.72 10.69
N PRO A 107 -5.81 -7.95 10.35
CA PRO A 107 -7.24 -8.23 10.18
C PRO A 107 -8.02 -7.81 11.43
N PRO A 108 -9.26 -7.31 11.25
CA PRO A 108 -10.10 -7.01 12.40
C PRO A 108 -10.28 -8.24 13.27
N LEU A 109 -10.23 -8.04 14.56
CA LEU A 109 -10.51 -9.15 15.49
C LEU A 109 -11.95 -9.60 15.30
N SER A 110 -12.13 -10.92 15.25
CA SER A 110 -13.47 -11.49 15.23
C SER A 110 -14.17 -11.11 16.54
N THR A 111 -15.27 -10.41 16.41
CA THR A 111 -16.11 -10.15 17.57
C THR A 111 -17.05 -11.34 17.72
N PHE A 112 -16.77 -12.15 18.71
CA PHE A 112 -17.72 -13.17 19.10
C PHE A 112 -18.58 -12.57 20.18
N ASP A 113 -19.87 -12.56 19.94
CA ASP A 113 -20.82 -12.32 21.00
C ASP A 113 -20.85 -13.57 21.85
N VAL A 114 -20.14 -13.55 22.87
CA VAL A 114 -20.17 -14.61 23.86
C VAL A 114 -21.08 -14.24 24.97
#